data_4d6dd90b6167447708fd2d93719bd6da
#
_entry.id   4d6dd90b6167447708fd2d93719bd6da
#
_cell.length_a   1.000
_cell.length_b   1.000
_cell.length_c   1.000
_cell.angle_alpha   90.00
_cell.angle_beta   90.00
_cell.angle_gamma   90.00
#
_symmetry.space_group_name_H-M   'P 1'
#
loop_
_entity.id
_entity.type
_entity.pdbx_description
1 polymer ?
#
loop_
_entity_poly.entity_id
_entity_poly.type
_entity_poly.pdbx_seq_one_letter_code
_entity_poly.pdbx_strand_id
1 'polypeptide(L)'
;MKAFEFRPKLFTALKNYSKELFMADLMAGIIVGIVALPLAIAFGIASGVSPEKGIITAIIAGFIISMLGGSKVQIGGPTGAFIVIIYGIIQQYGEAGLIVATLMAGVILILLGIFKLGAVIKFIPYPIIVGFTSGMAVT
;
A
#
# COMPACT_ATOMS: atom_id res chain seq x y z
N MET A 1 -17.09 19.08 16.55
CA MET A 1 -15.94 18.38 15.98
C MET A 1 -16.14 16.89 16.26
N LYS A 2 -16.41 16.04 15.23
CA LYS A 2 -16.48 14.59 15.43
C LYS A 2 -15.06 14.10 15.72
N ALA A 3 -14.89 13.44 16.87
CA ALA A 3 -13.63 12.85 17.26
C ALA A 3 -13.09 11.93 16.16
N PHE A 4 -11.78 11.82 16.09
CA PHE A 4 -11.10 10.89 15.18
C PHE A 4 -11.46 9.45 15.62
N GLU A 5 -12.51 8.87 15.03
CA GLU A 5 -12.84 7.47 15.26
C GLU A 5 -12.03 6.61 14.27
N PHE A 6 -10.92 6.10 14.74
CA PHE A 6 -10.21 5.04 14.03
C PHE A 6 -11.02 3.74 14.16
N ARG A 7 -11.80 3.42 13.13
CA ARG A 7 -12.56 2.17 13.04
C ARG A 7 -12.12 1.37 11.82
N PRO A 8 -11.23 0.38 11.99
CA PRO A 8 -10.91 -0.55 10.92
C PRO A 8 -12.19 -1.18 10.35
N LYS A 9 -12.32 -1.19 9.03
CA LYS A 9 -13.53 -1.74 8.37
C LYS A 9 -13.68 -3.23 8.56
N LEU A 10 -12.62 -3.93 8.94
CA LEU A 10 -12.65 -5.35 9.26
C LEU A 10 -13.74 -5.68 10.30
N PHE A 11 -13.78 -4.94 11.42
CA PHE A 11 -14.79 -5.18 12.47
C PHE A 11 -16.22 -4.97 11.99
N THR A 12 -16.43 -4.06 11.06
CA THR A 12 -17.76 -3.82 10.47
C THR A 12 -18.11 -4.88 9.43
N ALA A 13 -17.11 -5.35 8.68
CA ALA A 13 -17.31 -6.39 7.66
C ALA A 13 -17.63 -7.75 8.30
N LEU A 14 -16.97 -8.10 9.41
CA LEU A 14 -17.17 -9.38 10.11
C LEU A 14 -18.53 -9.50 10.80
N LYS A 15 -19.23 -8.40 11.07
CA LYS A 15 -20.48 -8.41 11.85
C LYS A 15 -21.63 -9.16 11.18
N ASN A 16 -21.65 -9.25 9.83
CA ASN A 16 -22.64 -9.97 9.04
C ASN A 16 -21.96 -10.85 7.97
N TYR A 17 -20.93 -11.60 8.38
CA TYR A 17 -20.12 -12.38 7.46
C TYR A 17 -20.73 -13.76 7.24
N SER A 18 -21.10 -14.07 6.00
CA SER A 18 -21.66 -15.38 5.62
C SER A 18 -20.60 -16.33 5.07
N LYS A 19 -20.91 -17.62 5.02
CA LYS A 19 -20.01 -18.63 4.43
C LYS A 19 -19.79 -18.40 2.94
N GLU A 20 -20.80 -17.89 2.24
CA GLU A 20 -20.70 -17.56 0.82
C GLU A 20 -19.72 -16.40 0.60
N LEU A 21 -19.80 -15.35 1.45
CA LEU A 21 -18.85 -14.24 1.40
C LEU A 21 -17.42 -14.70 1.73
N PHE A 22 -17.26 -15.60 2.72
CA PHE A 22 -15.95 -16.17 3.04
C PHE A 22 -15.33 -16.90 1.85
N MET A 23 -16.12 -17.73 1.16
CA MET A 23 -15.63 -18.48 0.00
C MET A 23 -15.27 -17.55 -1.16
N ALA A 24 -16.08 -16.51 -1.40
CA ALA A 24 -15.80 -15.50 -2.42
C ALA A 24 -14.51 -14.72 -2.09
N ASP A 25 -14.33 -14.28 -0.85
CA ASP A 25 -13.13 -13.55 -0.40
C ASP A 25 -11.89 -14.45 -0.44
N LEU A 26 -12.02 -15.74 -0.09
CA LEU A 26 -10.93 -16.70 -0.17
C LEU A 26 -10.46 -16.90 -1.61
N MET A 27 -11.39 -17.09 -2.54
CA MET A 27 -11.06 -17.23 -3.97
C MET A 27 -10.44 -15.96 -4.53
N ALA A 28 -10.98 -14.80 -4.19
CA ALA A 28 -10.40 -13.50 -4.57
C ALA A 28 -8.98 -13.33 -4.00
N GLY A 29 -8.78 -13.71 -2.74
CA GLY A 29 -7.47 -13.66 -2.07
C GLY A 29 -6.44 -14.56 -2.75
N ILE A 30 -6.80 -15.77 -3.16
CA ILE A 30 -5.93 -16.69 -3.90
C ILE A 30 -5.53 -16.07 -5.25
N ILE A 31 -6.50 -15.57 -6.01
CA ILE A 31 -6.23 -14.95 -7.32
C ILE A 31 -5.29 -13.76 -7.17
N VAL A 32 -5.57 -12.86 -6.22
CA VAL A 32 -4.72 -11.70 -5.94
C VAL A 32 -3.32 -12.13 -5.49
N GLY A 33 -3.22 -13.15 -4.64
CA GLY A 33 -1.93 -13.69 -4.18
C GLY A 33 -1.07 -14.22 -5.33
N ILE A 34 -1.66 -14.96 -6.26
CA ILE A 34 -0.95 -15.48 -7.45
C ILE A 34 -0.38 -14.33 -8.30
N VAL A 35 -1.12 -13.24 -8.45
CA VAL A 35 -0.67 -12.07 -9.22
C VAL A 35 0.32 -11.21 -8.44
N ALA A 36 0.11 -11.07 -7.13
CA ALA A 36 0.92 -10.21 -6.27
C ALA A 36 2.35 -10.73 -6.06
N LEU A 37 2.57 -12.06 -6.03
CA LEU A 37 3.88 -12.65 -5.79
C LEU A 37 4.91 -12.28 -6.87
N PRO A 38 4.69 -12.55 -8.18
CA PRO A 38 5.61 -12.12 -9.22
C PRO A 38 5.84 -10.62 -9.24
N LEU A 39 4.81 -9.83 -8.97
CA LEU A 39 4.90 -8.38 -8.95
C LEU A 39 5.77 -7.89 -7.78
N ALA A 40 5.64 -8.50 -6.60
CA ALA A 40 6.45 -8.17 -5.43
C ALA A 40 7.95 -8.50 -5.68
N ILE A 41 8.23 -9.62 -6.34
CA ILE A 41 9.58 -10.03 -6.76
C ILE A 41 10.15 -9.01 -7.75
N ALA A 42 9.41 -8.71 -8.81
CA ALA A 42 9.86 -7.80 -9.86
C ALA A 42 10.15 -6.40 -9.31
N PHE A 43 9.26 -5.85 -8.49
CA PHE A 43 9.46 -4.53 -7.89
C PHE A 43 10.55 -4.53 -6.81
N GLY A 44 10.74 -5.63 -6.09
CA GLY A 44 11.87 -5.78 -5.17
C GLY A 44 13.21 -5.67 -5.92
N ILE A 45 13.38 -6.45 -6.97
CA ILE A 45 14.58 -6.44 -7.80
C ILE A 45 14.79 -5.07 -8.45
N ALA A 46 13.75 -4.50 -9.06
CA ALA A 46 13.81 -3.19 -9.70
C ALA A 46 14.15 -2.05 -8.71
N SER A 47 13.78 -2.20 -7.46
CA SER A 47 14.10 -1.26 -6.37
C SER A 47 15.49 -1.48 -5.76
N GLY A 48 16.24 -2.52 -6.19
CA GLY A 48 17.58 -2.81 -5.69
C GLY A 48 17.60 -3.60 -4.38
N VAL A 49 16.51 -4.26 -3.99
CA VAL A 49 16.46 -5.19 -2.85
C VAL A 49 16.32 -6.63 -3.30
N SER A 50 16.62 -7.57 -2.40
CA SER A 50 16.49 -8.99 -2.72
C SER A 50 15.03 -9.39 -2.93
N PRO A 51 14.76 -10.39 -3.81
CA PRO A 51 13.41 -10.89 -4.07
C PRO A 51 12.64 -11.31 -2.80
N GLU A 52 13.33 -11.94 -1.85
CA GLU A 52 12.75 -12.41 -0.60
C GLU A 52 12.21 -11.23 0.23
N LYS A 53 12.94 -10.11 0.29
CA LYS A 53 12.51 -8.90 0.99
C LYS A 53 11.27 -8.31 0.34
N GLY A 54 11.18 -8.33 -0.98
CA GLY A 54 9.99 -7.94 -1.73
C GLY A 54 8.76 -8.75 -1.33
N ILE A 55 8.89 -10.08 -1.29
CA ILE A 55 7.81 -11.00 -0.91
C ILE A 55 7.40 -10.78 0.56
N ILE A 56 8.36 -10.75 1.48
CA ILE A 56 8.10 -10.57 2.92
C ILE A 56 7.36 -9.24 3.15
N THR A 57 7.83 -8.18 2.50
CA THR A 57 7.19 -6.86 2.59
C THR A 57 5.76 -6.89 2.07
N ALA A 58 5.52 -7.53 0.92
CA ALA A 58 4.18 -7.63 0.34
C ALA A 58 3.23 -8.41 1.27
N ILE A 59 3.68 -9.50 1.88
CA ILE A 59 2.87 -10.29 2.82
C ILE A 59 2.56 -9.48 4.08
N ILE A 60 3.58 -8.96 4.75
CA ILE A 60 3.41 -8.28 6.04
C ILE A 60 2.65 -6.96 5.87
N ALA A 61 3.07 -6.11 4.93
CA ALA A 61 2.42 -4.83 4.68
C ALA A 61 1.00 -5.02 4.13
N GLY A 62 0.79 -5.95 3.20
CA GLY A 62 -0.53 -6.27 2.67
C GLY A 62 -1.49 -6.73 3.76
N PHE A 63 -1.02 -7.60 4.68
CA PHE A 63 -1.81 -8.05 5.83
C PHE A 63 -2.18 -6.89 6.77
N ILE A 64 -1.19 -6.09 7.18
CA ILE A 64 -1.40 -4.96 8.09
C ILE A 64 -2.35 -3.92 7.48
N ILE A 65 -2.16 -3.57 6.20
CA ILE A 65 -3.00 -2.60 5.51
C ILE A 65 -4.44 -3.13 5.37
N SER A 66 -4.62 -4.40 5.05
CA SER A 66 -5.95 -5.01 4.95
C SER A 66 -6.66 -5.09 6.31
N MET A 67 -5.92 -5.39 7.38
CA MET A 67 -6.46 -5.50 8.73
C MET A 67 -6.86 -4.14 9.32
N LEU A 68 -6.01 -3.13 9.14
CA LEU A 68 -6.22 -1.79 9.72
C LEU A 68 -6.87 -0.80 8.75
N GLY A 69 -7.06 -1.19 7.50
CA GLY A 69 -7.59 -0.32 6.45
C GLY A 69 -9.02 0.15 6.68
N GLY A 70 -9.33 1.29 6.10
CA GLY A 70 -10.66 1.90 6.12
C GLY A 70 -11.56 1.51 4.94
N SER A 71 -11.09 0.70 4.02
CA SER A 71 -11.82 0.21 2.84
C SER A 71 -12.14 -1.28 2.96
N LYS A 72 -13.26 -1.70 2.36
CA LYS A 72 -13.65 -3.11 2.31
C LYS A 72 -13.09 -3.85 1.09
N VAL A 73 -12.63 -3.10 0.10
CA VAL A 73 -12.29 -3.64 -1.24
C VAL A 73 -10.90 -3.20 -1.72
N GLN A 74 -10.07 -2.68 -0.83
CA GLN A 74 -8.73 -2.20 -1.17
C GLN A 74 -7.67 -3.09 -0.54
N ILE A 75 -6.71 -3.51 -1.34
CA ILE A 75 -5.52 -4.24 -0.92
C ILE A 75 -4.32 -3.32 -1.12
N GLY A 76 -3.45 -3.23 -0.11
CA GLY A 76 -2.17 -2.56 -0.22
C GLY A 76 -1.18 -3.44 -0.97
N GLY A 77 -0.42 -2.84 -1.88
CA GLY A 77 0.58 -3.57 -2.64
C GLY A 77 1.69 -2.67 -3.17
N PRO A 78 2.74 -3.26 -3.72
CA PRO A 78 3.84 -2.51 -4.31
C PRO A 78 3.35 -1.69 -5.51
N THR A 79 3.98 -0.54 -5.74
CA THR A 79 3.66 0.33 -6.88
C THR A 79 4.94 0.74 -7.62
N GLY A 80 4.87 0.75 -8.95
CA GLY A 80 5.97 1.15 -9.82
C GLY A 80 6.43 2.60 -9.59
N ALA A 81 5.53 3.48 -9.14
CA ALA A 81 5.83 4.90 -8.91
C ALA A 81 6.98 5.14 -7.94
N PHE A 82 7.20 4.26 -6.98
CA PHE A 82 8.24 4.43 -5.96
C PHE A 82 9.53 3.70 -6.26
N ILE A 83 9.62 2.90 -7.31
CA ILE A 83 10.82 2.12 -7.66
C ILE A 83 12.05 3.03 -7.78
N VAL A 84 11.94 4.10 -8.54
CA VAL A 84 13.05 5.03 -8.78
C VAL A 84 13.50 5.70 -7.49
N ILE A 85 12.55 6.09 -6.64
CA ILE A 85 12.84 6.75 -5.36
C ILE A 85 13.54 5.77 -4.41
N ILE A 86 13.00 4.55 -4.27
CA ILE A 86 13.57 3.51 -3.40
C ILE A 86 14.96 3.11 -3.87
N TYR A 87 15.12 2.90 -5.18
CA TYR A 87 16.41 2.58 -5.79
C TYR A 87 17.45 3.68 -5.50
N GLY A 88 17.07 4.95 -5.67
CA GLY A 88 17.93 6.09 -5.38
C GLY A 88 18.38 6.14 -3.90
N ILE A 89 17.46 5.88 -2.98
CA ILE A 89 17.76 5.82 -1.53
C ILE A 89 18.74 4.68 -1.23
N ILE A 90 18.53 3.51 -1.81
CA ILE A 90 19.37 2.34 -1.58
C ILE A 90 20.78 2.59 -2.12
N GLN A 91 20.92 3.20 -3.31
CA GLN A 91 22.22 3.51 -3.89
C GLN A 91 23.03 4.53 -3.07
N GLN A 92 22.36 5.50 -2.44
CA GLN A 92 23.03 6.57 -1.67
C GLN A 92 23.24 6.20 -0.20
N TYR A 93 22.27 5.55 0.43
CA TYR A 93 22.23 5.35 1.89
C TYR A 93 22.13 3.88 2.30
N GLY A 94 22.08 2.97 1.33
CA GLY A 94 21.92 1.55 1.59
C GLY A 94 20.53 1.18 2.17
N GLU A 95 20.39 -0.07 2.59
CA GLU A 95 19.13 -0.56 3.17
C GLU A 95 18.77 0.09 4.50
N ALA A 96 19.75 0.47 5.31
CA ALA A 96 19.53 1.19 6.55
C ALA A 96 18.88 2.56 6.30
N GLY A 97 19.31 3.27 5.25
CA GLY A 97 18.68 4.51 4.82
C GLY A 97 17.22 4.33 4.39
N LEU A 98 16.92 3.24 3.70
CA LEU A 98 15.54 2.90 3.32
C LEU A 98 14.65 2.68 4.55
N ILE A 99 15.14 2.00 5.58
CA ILE A 99 14.38 1.77 6.81
C ILE A 99 14.04 3.11 7.47
N VAL A 100 15.02 4.00 7.61
CA VAL A 100 14.81 5.32 8.21
C VAL A 100 13.82 6.14 7.38
N ALA A 101 13.99 6.19 6.05
CA ALA A 101 13.09 6.91 5.16
C ALA A 101 11.65 6.40 5.27
N THR A 102 11.47 5.07 5.34
CA THR A 102 10.15 4.44 5.49
C THR A 102 9.50 4.78 6.83
N LEU A 103 10.27 4.77 7.92
CA LEU A 103 9.76 5.19 9.24
C LEU A 103 9.36 6.66 9.25
N MET A 104 10.18 7.55 8.68
CA MET A 104 9.84 8.96 8.55
C MET A 104 8.57 9.17 7.72
N ALA A 105 8.45 8.50 6.60
CA ALA A 105 7.25 8.55 5.75
C ALA A 105 6.01 8.05 6.53
N GLY A 106 6.14 6.98 7.30
CA GLY A 106 5.08 6.47 8.16
C GLY A 106 4.61 7.49 9.20
N VAL A 107 5.54 8.16 9.88
CA VAL A 107 5.22 9.23 10.85
C VAL A 107 4.48 10.38 10.16
N ILE A 108 4.97 10.83 9.00
CA ILE A 108 4.34 11.90 8.23
C ILE A 108 2.91 11.50 7.83
N LEU A 109 2.71 10.28 7.35
CA LEU A 109 1.37 9.78 6.96
C LEU A 109 0.41 9.72 8.17
N ILE A 110 0.89 9.33 9.34
CA ILE A 110 0.09 9.36 10.57
C ILE A 110 -0.32 10.80 10.92
N LEU A 111 0.60 11.75 10.87
CA LEU A 111 0.30 13.16 11.11
C LEU A 111 -0.73 13.69 10.11
N LEU A 112 -0.54 13.43 8.81
CA LEU A 112 -1.51 13.80 7.77
C LEU A 112 -2.89 13.20 8.01
N GLY A 113 -2.94 11.96 8.50
CA GLY A 113 -4.18 11.29 8.89
C GLY A 113 -4.88 11.98 10.07
N ILE A 114 -4.13 12.32 11.13
CA ILE A 114 -4.64 13.04 12.32
C ILE A 114 -5.21 14.41 11.93
N PHE A 115 -4.49 15.16 11.11
CA PHE A 115 -4.95 16.46 10.60
C PHE A 115 -6.04 16.36 9.52
N LYS A 116 -6.49 15.15 9.16
CA LYS A 116 -7.51 14.90 8.12
C LYS A 116 -7.16 15.52 6.76
N LEU A 117 -5.87 15.68 6.48
CA LEU A 117 -5.39 16.26 5.23
C LEU A 117 -5.65 15.36 4.01
N GLY A 118 -6.07 14.13 4.20
CA GLY A 118 -6.60 13.28 3.11
C GLY A 118 -7.77 13.92 2.34
N ALA A 119 -8.50 14.85 2.95
CA ALA A 119 -9.54 15.60 2.26
C ALA A 119 -8.97 16.56 1.18
N VAL A 120 -7.71 16.96 1.29
CA VAL A 120 -7.02 17.84 0.32
C VAL A 120 -6.87 17.15 -1.04
N ILE A 121 -6.85 15.82 -1.08
CA ILE A 121 -6.80 15.04 -2.33
C ILE A 121 -7.98 15.38 -3.26
N LYS A 122 -9.13 15.75 -2.71
CA LYS A 122 -10.30 16.17 -3.50
C LYS A 122 -10.06 17.44 -4.33
N PHE A 123 -9.07 18.25 -3.96
CA PHE A 123 -8.71 19.47 -4.67
C PHE A 123 -7.63 19.24 -5.75
N ILE A 124 -7.11 18.01 -5.89
CA ILE A 124 -6.16 17.68 -6.95
C ILE A 124 -6.92 17.63 -8.28
N PRO A 125 -6.60 18.48 -9.26
CA PRO A 125 -7.23 18.47 -10.56
C PRO A 125 -7.01 17.12 -11.28
N TYR A 126 -8.06 16.62 -11.94
CA TYR A 126 -8.02 15.37 -12.69
C TYR A 126 -6.85 15.24 -13.67
N PRO A 127 -6.44 16.31 -14.41
CA PRO A 127 -5.29 16.24 -15.32
C PRO A 127 -3.98 15.85 -14.63
N ILE A 128 -3.78 16.23 -13.36
CA ILE A 128 -2.58 15.85 -12.59
C ILE A 128 -2.58 14.34 -12.32
N ILE A 129 -3.74 13.78 -11.95
CA ILE A 129 -3.89 12.34 -11.71
C ILE A 129 -3.62 11.55 -12.99
N VAL A 130 -4.16 11.99 -14.12
CA VAL A 130 -3.94 11.35 -15.42
C VAL A 130 -2.47 11.46 -15.83
N GLY A 131 -1.85 12.63 -15.69
CA GLY A 131 -0.44 12.84 -16.02
C GLY A 131 0.49 11.95 -15.18
N PHE A 132 0.23 11.84 -13.89
CA PHE A 132 0.98 10.96 -12.98
C PHE A 132 0.83 9.47 -13.37
N THR A 133 -0.41 9.03 -13.62
CA THR A 133 -0.68 7.64 -14.00
C THR A 133 -0.07 7.29 -15.36
N SER A 134 -0.16 8.21 -16.34
CA SER A 134 0.45 8.01 -17.65
C SER A 134 1.97 8.03 -17.59
N GLY A 135 2.56 8.89 -16.74
CA GLY A 135 4.00 8.92 -16.50
C GLY A 135 4.52 7.60 -15.92
N MET A 136 3.79 7.00 -14.98
CA MET A 136 4.14 5.68 -14.43
C MET A 136 4.04 4.54 -15.45
N ALA A 137 3.17 4.66 -16.44
CA ALA A 137 3.01 3.62 -17.46
C ALA A 137 4.13 3.61 -18.51
N VAL A 138 4.90 4.70 -18.59
CA VAL A 138 6.01 4.86 -19.57
C VAL A 138 7.37 4.56 -18.95
N THR A 139 7.48 4.56 -17.64
CA THR A 139 8.70 4.19 -16.89
C THR A 139 8.76 2.70 -16.59
#